data_258362734d403dbe79f143a2517f38bb
#
_entry.id   258362734d403dbe79f143a2517f38bb
#
_cell.length_a   1.000
_cell.length_b   1.000
_cell.length_c   1.000
_cell.angle_alpha   90.00
_cell.angle_beta   90.00
_cell.angle_gamma   90.00
#
_symmetry.space_group_name_H-M   'P 1'
#
loop_
_entity.id
_entity.type
_entity.pdbx_description
1 polymer ?
#
loop_
_entity_poly.entity_id
_entity_poly.type
_entity_poly.pdbx_seq_one_letter_code
_entity_poly.pdbx_strand_id
1 'polypeptide(L)'
;MKKIIVLIISCFTIGGLLNAQTLNVQVGQVKYQFPADQVGVMNYAEGTTLTIMNKVFTLADVATMYVDESAVQDNTVAVEYNGETAAIAVAGNVAQYLTITASGAHVNIEQSSELAEEITYTLSGSSEDGEFYMSGSYKATVELNGLTLTNANPVTSGAAVHIQNGKRIRVKVVEGTSNTLVDAANGSQKGALYVKGHPEFSGKGTLTVTGNVKHAIKSGEYMTVKDATLVVKSAAGDGINCGQYFLMKSGVLDISGVEDDGIQCDIDDTEVGSTGETEDHEDEDSGNIYLEGGQITINTAGIAAKGVKSEGDLIVKGGTIAVTTTGNGKWDEEDLKTKASACLGSDAKVVISGGTLTLTST
;
A
#
# COMPACT_ATOMS: atom_id res chain seq x y z
N MET A 1 -9.70 -2.25 -44.03
CA MET A 1 -11.15 -1.91 -43.92
C MET A 1 -11.28 -0.90 -42.79
N LYS A 2 -11.67 0.34 -43.08
CA LYS A 2 -11.86 1.38 -42.07
C LYS A 2 -13.09 1.01 -41.25
N LYS A 3 -12.94 0.69 -39.97
CA LYS A 3 -14.07 0.59 -39.03
C LYS A 3 -14.59 2.01 -38.78
N ILE A 4 -15.73 2.33 -39.33
CA ILE A 4 -16.46 3.56 -39.02
C ILE A 4 -17.13 3.29 -37.66
N ILE A 5 -16.65 3.93 -36.61
CA ILE A 5 -17.33 3.98 -35.31
C ILE A 5 -18.45 4.99 -35.46
N VAL A 6 -19.68 4.53 -35.64
CA VAL A 6 -20.86 5.39 -35.62
C VAL A 6 -21.24 5.57 -34.15
N LEU A 7 -20.93 6.73 -33.61
CA LEU A 7 -21.36 7.14 -32.28
C LEU A 7 -22.79 7.64 -32.36
N ILE A 8 -23.77 6.80 -32.02
CA ILE A 8 -25.16 7.24 -31.89
C ILE A 8 -25.37 7.69 -30.44
N ILE A 9 -25.24 8.99 -30.20
CA ILE A 9 -25.68 9.61 -28.96
C ILE A 9 -27.16 9.89 -29.10
N SER A 10 -28.04 8.99 -28.65
CA SER A 10 -29.46 9.28 -28.51
C SER A 10 -29.70 9.95 -27.16
N CYS A 11 -29.90 11.28 -27.16
CA CYS A 11 -30.48 11.97 -26.01
C CYS A 11 -31.92 11.49 -25.82
N PHE A 12 -32.17 10.55 -24.94
CA PHE A 12 -33.51 10.23 -24.46
C PHE A 12 -33.80 11.06 -23.21
N THR A 13 -34.52 12.17 -23.38
CA THR A 13 -35.25 12.81 -22.29
C THR A 13 -36.54 12.06 -22.04
N ILE A 14 -36.54 11.07 -21.18
CA ILE A 14 -37.75 10.50 -20.61
C ILE A 14 -37.70 10.74 -19.12
N GLY A 15 -38.72 11.50 -18.63
CA GLY A 15 -38.92 11.72 -17.19
C GLY A 15 -39.23 10.36 -16.50
N GLY A 16 -38.25 9.77 -15.92
CA GLY A 16 -38.30 8.57 -15.09
C GLY A 16 -37.05 8.60 -14.24
N LEU A 17 -37.07 8.02 -13.04
CA LEU A 17 -35.98 7.91 -12.08
C LEU A 17 -34.63 7.95 -12.80
N LEU A 18 -33.83 9.00 -12.53
CA LEU A 18 -32.50 9.17 -13.11
C LEU A 18 -31.62 8.03 -12.61
N ASN A 19 -31.56 6.94 -13.37
CA ASN A 19 -30.50 5.96 -13.19
C ASN A 19 -29.20 6.64 -13.62
N ALA A 20 -28.18 6.55 -12.78
CA ALA A 20 -26.86 7.02 -13.15
C ALA A 20 -26.43 6.33 -14.46
N GLN A 21 -25.99 7.09 -15.46
CA GLN A 21 -25.46 6.54 -16.70
C GLN A 21 -23.96 6.86 -16.77
N THR A 22 -23.19 5.90 -17.22
CA THR A 22 -21.74 6.01 -17.33
C THR A 22 -21.30 5.76 -18.76
N LEU A 23 -20.55 6.70 -19.31
CA LEU A 23 -19.81 6.51 -20.54
C LEU A 23 -18.51 5.79 -20.21
N ASN A 24 -18.34 4.60 -20.75
CA ASN A 24 -17.16 3.77 -20.60
C ASN A 24 -16.30 3.84 -21.84
N VAL A 25 -14.98 4.03 -21.66
CA VAL A 25 -13.96 4.01 -22.71
C VAL A 25 -12.90 2.99 -22.35
N GLN A 26 -12.76 1.92 -23.14
CA GLN A 26 -11.79 0.85 -22.90
C GLN A 26 -10.53 1.07 -23.73
N VAL A 27 -9.38 1.12 -23.03
CA VAL A 27 -8.04 1.18 -23.64
C VAL A 27 -7.17 0.07 -23.01
N GLY A 28 -6.87 -0.98 -23.75
CA GLY A 28 -6.19 -2.14 -23.22
C GLY A 28 -6.91 -2.72 -22.00
N GLN A 29 -6.24 -2.84 -20.86
CA GLN A 29 -6.80 -3.33 -19.60
C GLN A 29 -7.51 -2.24 -18.79
N VAL A 30 -7.46 -0.97 -19.23
CA VAL A 30 -8.00 0.18 -18.49
C VAL A 30 -9.36 0.60 -19.04
N LYS A 31 -10.36 0.65 -18.18
CA LYS A 31 -11.69 1.19 -18.44
C LYS A 31 -11.83 2.54 -17.76
N TYR A 32 -11.93 3.60 -18.54
CA TYR A 32 -12.23 4.94 -18.06
C TYR A 32 -13.73 5.15 -18.01
N GLN A 33 -14.23 5.65 -16.88
CA GLN A 33 -15.65 5.73 -16.57
C GLN A 33 -16.04 7.20 -16.29
N PHE A 34 -16.87 7.75 -17.15
CA PHE A 34 -17.31 9.15 -17.07
C PHE A 34 -18.80 9.20 -16.77
N PRO A 35 -19.26 9.86 -15.68
CA PRO A 35 -20.68 10.12 -15.48
C PRO A 35 -21.25 10.85 -16.71
N ALA A 36 -22.29 10.30 -17.33
CA ALA A 36 -22.78 10.79 -18.63
C ALA A 36 -23.27 12.23 -18.57
N ASP A 37 -23.76 12.68 -17.42
CA ASP A 37 -24.18 14.05 -17.16
C ASP A 37 -23.02 15.06 -17.02
N GLN A 38 -21.80 14.56 -16.78
CA GLN A 38 -20.58 15.37 -16.62
C GLN A 38 -19.71 15.39 -17.88
N VAL A 39 -19.94 14.50 -18.84
CA VAL A 39 -19.10 14.36 -20.05
C VAL A 39 -18.99 15.67 -20.84
N GLY A 40 -20.10 16.44 -20.91
CA GLY A 40 -20.13 17.68 -21.68
C GLY A 40 -19.85 17.48 -23.16
N VAL A 41 -19.04 18.37 -23.73
CA VAL A 41 -18.65 18.29 -25.15
C VAL A 41 -17.39 17.45 -25.30
N MET A 42 -17.51 16.40 -26.10
CA MET A 42 -16.34 15.61 -26.51
C MET A 42 -15.65 16.29 -27.70
N ASN A 43 -14.34 16.52 -27.59
CA ASN A 43 -13.56 17.16 -28.63
C ASN A 43 -12.80 16.14 -29.45
N TYR A 44 -13.07 16.13 -30.76
CA TYR A 44 -12.37 15.29 -31.72
C TYR A 44 -11.39 16.15 -32.52
N ALA A 45 -10.13 15.78 -32.56
CA ALA A 45 -9.10 16.53 -33.26
C ALA A 45 -8.27 15.65 -34.19
N GLU A 46 -7.93 16.21 -35.36
CA GLU A 46 -7.00 15.67 -36.36
C GLU A 46 -7.29 14.23 -36.84
N GLY A 47 -8.49 13.72 -36.65
CA GLY A 47 -8.86 12.35 -37.00
C GLY A 47 -8.19 11.26 -36.15
N THR A 48 -7.47 11.63 -35.08
CA THR A 48 -6.65 10.70 -34.30
C THR A 48 -6.90 10.75 -32.80
N THR A 49 -7.40 11.85 -32.26
CA THR A 49 -7.59 12.03 -30.82
C THR A 49 -9.02 12.36 -30.44
N LEU A 50 -9.44 11.90 -29.27
CA LEU A 50 -10.69 12.20 -28.62
C LEU A 50 -10.41 12.68 -27.20
N THR A 51 -10.94 13.85 -26.84
CA THR A 51 -10.83 14.38 -25.47
C THR A 51 -12.18 14.33 -24.76
N ILE A 52 -12.23 13.74 -23.59
CA ILE A 52 -13.39 13.66 -22.70
C ILE A 52 -12.96 14.14 -21.32
N MET A 53 -13.61 15.17 -20.77
CA MET A 53 -13.30 15.73 -19.44
C MET A 53 -11.77 15.94 -19.23
N ASN A 54 -11.09 16.53 -20.25
CA ASN A 54 -9.63 16.75 -20.29
C ASN A 54 -8.74 15.50 -20.45
N LYS A 55 -9.27 14.28 -20.36
CA LYS A 55 -8.52 13.08 -20.72
C LYS A 55 -8.47 12.94 -22.23
N VAL A 56 -7.25 12.89 -22.77
CA VAL A 56 -6.99 12.66 -24.20
C VAL A 56 -6.81 11.19 -24.47
N PHE A 57 -7.50 10.68 -25.47
CA PHE A 57 -7.41 9.32 -25.97
C PHE A 57 -6.90 9.31 -27.39
N THR A 58 -5.94 8.45 -27.70
CA THR A 58 -5.61 8.08 -29.08
C THR A 58 -6.67 7.12 -29.58
N LEU A 59 -7.40 7.48 -30.65
CA LEU A 59 -8.52 6.67 -31.14
C LEU A 59 -8.10 5.25 -31.59
N ALA A 60 -6.85 5.09 -32.03
CA ALA A 60 -6.33 3.78 -32.41
C ALA A 60 -6.26 2.81 -31.22
N ASP A 61 -6.09 3.32 -30.00
CA ASP A 61 -5.96 2.56 -28.76
C ASP A 61 -7.32 2.26 -28.11
N VAL A 62 -8.37 2.96 -28.50
CA VAL A 62 -9.73 2.75 -27.98
C VAL A 62 -10.31 1.46 -28.54
N ALA A 63 -10.46 0.45 -27.69
CA ALA A 63 -11.02 -0.83 -28.07
C ALA A 63 -12.55 -0.79 -28.19
N THR A 64 -13.20 -0.18 -27.19
CA THR A 64 -14.67 -0.02 -27.16
C THR A 64 -15.08 1.28 -26.45
N MET A 65 -16.26 1.77 -26.81
CA MET A 65 -16.91 2.90 -26.15
C MET A 65 -18.41 2.61 -26.07
N TYR A 66 -18.98 2.70 -24.86
CA TYR A 66 -20.39 2.40 -24.64
C TYR A 66 -20.93 3.10 -23.40
N VAL A 67 -22.24 3.19 -23.29
CA VAL A 67 -22.93 3.72 -22.10
C VAL A 67 -23.66 2.59 -21.42
N ASP A 68 -23.59 2.54 -20.10
CA ASP A 68 -24.36 1.63 -19.25
C ASP A 68 -25.02 2.37 -18.08
N GLU A 69 -25.75 1.64 -17.23
CA GLU A 69 -26.46 2.19 -16.05
C GLU A 69 -25.63 2.06 -14.76
N SER A 70 -24.30 1.95 -14.87
CA SER A 70 -23.43 1.95 -13.70
C SER A 70 -23.26 3.35 -13.12
N ALA A 71 -23.00 3.41 -11.81
CA ALA A 71 -22.61 4.65 -11.14
C ALA A 71 -21.08 4.67 -10.96
N VAL A 72 -20.48 5.82 -11.11
CA VAL A 72 -19.05 6.07 -10.86
C VAL A 72 -18.92 6.92 -9.60
N GLN A 73 -18.04 6.51 -8.71
CA GLN A 73 -17.63 7.33 -7.59
C GLN A 73 -16.39 8.13 -8.00
N ASP A 74 -16.44 9.44 -7.81
CA ASP A 74 -15.30 10.32 -8.07
C ASP A 74 -14.07 9.95 -7.25
N ASN A 75 -12.90 10.29 -7.76
CA ASN A 75 -11.60 10.06 -7.12
C ASN A 75 -11.30 8.59 -6.82
N THR A 76 -11.77 7.67 -7.68
CA THR A 76 -11.53 6.24 -7.49
C THR A 76 -10.79 5.60 -8.66
N VAL A 77 -9.94 4.63 -8.29
CA VAL A 77 -9.31 3.67 -9.21
C VAL A 77 -9.50 2.29 -8.60
N ALA A 78 -10.14 1.39 -9.34
CA ALA A 78 -10.25 -0.01 -8.92
C ALA A 78 -9.31 -0.88 -9.77
N VAL A 79 -8.57 -1.76 -9.11
CA VAL A 79 -7.71 -2.77 -9.76
C VAL A 79 -8.16 -4.13 -9.28
N GLU A 80 -8.69 -4.93 -10.19
CA GLU A 80 -9.13 -6.30 -9.91
C GLU A 80 -8.18 -7.28 -10.61
N TYR A 81 -7.48 -8.07 -9.82
CA TYR A 81 -6.56 -9.10 -10.30
C TYR A 81 -7.32 -10.39 -10.61
N ASN A 82 -7.12 -10.90 -11.83
CA ASN A 82 -7.81 -12.08 -12.36
C ASN A 82 -6.78 -13.10 -12.90
N GLY A 83 -5.97 -13.65 -12.00
CA GLY A 83 -4.90 -14.58 -12.38
C GLY A 83 -3.77 -13.88 -13.11
N GLU A 84 -3.65 -14.09 -14.42
CA GLU A 84 -2.55 -13.54 -15.24
C GLU A 84 -2.77 -12.09 -15.72
N THR A 85 -3.93 -11.48 -15.40
CA THR A 85 -4.28 -10.14 -15.84
C THR A 85 -4.87 -9.29 -14.70
N ALA A 86 -4.92 -7.99 -14.92
CA ALA A 86 -5.65 -7.06 -14.06
C ALA A 86 -6.66 -6.25 -14.88
N ALA A 87 -7.87 -6.08 -14.37
CA ALA A 87 -8.85 -5.14 -14.89
C ALA A 87 -8.78 -3.84 -14.08
N ILE A 88 -8.64 -2.69 -14.76
CA ILE A 88 -8.46 -1.41 -14.12
C ILE A 88 -9.63 -0.50 -14.51
N ALA A 89 -10.36 0.03 -13.51
CA ALA A 89 -11.42 1.01 -13.72
C ALA A 89 -11.02 2.35 -13.08
N VAL A 90 -11.15 3.42 -13.84
CA VAL A 90 -10.69 4.77 -13.47
C VAL A 90 -11.83 5.75 -13.56
N ALA A 91 -12.12 6.48 -12.48
CA ALA A 91 -13.09 7.57 -12.49
C ALA A 91 -12.64 8.72 -13.42
N GLY A 92 -13.56 9.23 -14.22
CA GLY A 92 -13.28 10.20 -15.26
C GLY A 92 -12.69 11.52 -14.76
N ASN A 93 -13.09 11.96 -13.57
CA ASN A 93 -12.61 13.22 -12.99
C ASN A 93 -11.10 13.21 -12.68
N VAL A 94 -10.51 12.05 -12.39
CA VAL A 94 -9.06 11.92 -12.11
C VAL A 94 -8.27 11.34 -13.28
N ALA A 95 -8.93 10.87 -14.32
CA ALA A 95 -8.32 10.17 -15.45
C ALA A 95 -7.18 10.96 -16.13
N GLN A 96 -7.31 12.30 -16.24
CA GLN A 96 -6.30 13.17 -16.84
C GLN A 96 -4.98 13.21 -16.06
N TYR A 97 -5.02 12.96 -14.76
CA TYR A 97 -3.86 13.03 -13.86
C TYR A 97 -3.11 11.70 -13.73
N LEU A 98 -3.60 10.66 -14.41
CA LEU A 98 -3.04 9.33 -14.28
C LEU A 98 -2.48 8.82 -15.61
N THR A 99 -1.22 8.33 -15.55
CA THR A 99 -0.63 7.48 -16.57
C THR A 99 -0.63 6.05 -16.04
N ILE A 100 -1.31 5.17 -16.76
CA ILE A 100 -1.50 3.78 -16.32
C ILE A 100 -0.94 2.85 -17.38
N THR A 101 -0.07 1.95 -16.96
CA THR A 101 0.43 0.85 -17.78
C THR A 101 0.16 -0.47 -17.07
N ALA A 102 -0.21 -1.47 -17.83
CA ALA A 102 -0.43 -2.81 -17.32
C ALA A 102 0.11 -3.84 -18.30
N SER A 103 0.86 -4.81 -17.78
CA SER A 103 1.38 -5.95 -18.52
C SER A 103 1.01 -7.21 -17.74
N GLY A 104 0.01 -7.94 -18.23
CA GLY A 104 -0.55 -9.02 -17.44
C GLY A 104 -1.18 -8.50 -16.14
N ALA A 105 -0.74 -9.05 -15.02
CA ALA A 105 -1.15 -8.60 -13.68
C ALA A 105 -0.15 -7.60 -13.05
N HIS A 106 0.84 -7.10 -13.78
CA HIS A 106 1.73 -6.05 -13.30
C HIS A 106 1.15 -4.67 -13.66
N VAL A 107 0.73 -3.92 -12.65
CA VAL A 107 0.06 -2.63 -12.79
C VAL A 107 0.97 -1.52 -12.29
N ASN A 108 1.22 -0.52 -13.13
CA ASN A 108 1.95 0.69 -12.78
C ASN A 108 1.05 1.90 -13.01
N ILE A 109 0.92 2.75 -11.97
CA ILE A 109 0.14 3.99 -11.99
C ILE A 109 1.04 5.15 -11.57
N GLU A 110 1.19 6.14 -12.45
CA GLU A 110 1.91 7.36 -12.17
C GLU A 110 0.93 8.52 -12.02
N GLN A 111 0.95 9.19 -10.87
CA GLN A 111 0.18 10.40 -10.63
C GLN A 111 0.94 11.62 -11.17
N SER A 112 0.25 12.48 -11.89
CA SER A 112 0.76 13.80 -12.27
C SER A 112 1.00 14.66 -11.02
N SER A 113 2.01 15.53 -11.07
CA SER A 113 2.25 16.55 -10.04
C SER A 113 1.14 17.61 -9.95
N GLU A 114 0.25 17.67 -10.94
CA GLU A 114 -0.91 18.57 -10.94
C GLU A 114 -2.12 17.99 -10.17
N LEU A 115 -2.03 16.72 -9.74
CA LEU A 115 -3.08 16.11 -8.92
C LEU A 115 -3.17 16.82 -7.57
N ALA A 116 -4.35 17.34 -7.24
CA ALA A 116 -4.63 18.08 -6.00
C ALA A 116 -5.78 17.45 -5.18
N GLU A 117 -6.12 16.20 -5.47
CA GLU A 117 -7.19 15.48 -4.79
C GLU A 117 -6.73 14.08 -4.40
N GLU A 118 -7.18 13.62 -3.24
CA GLU A 118 -6.89 12.27 -2.75
C GLU A 118 -7.65 11.23 -3.57
N ILE A 119 -6.91 10.28 -4.16
CA ILE A 119 -7.49 9.16 -4.88
C ILE A 119 -7.56 7.93 -3.98
N THR A 120 -8.68 7.23 -4.04
CA THR A 120 -8.83 5.90 -3.43
C THR A 120 -8.54 4.82 -4.47
N TYR A 121 -7.52 4.02 -4.22
CA TYR A 121 -7.15 2.84 -5.01
C TYR A 121 -7.70 1.59 -4.32
N THR A 122 -8.70 0.93 -4.89
CA THR A 122 -9.23 -0.32 -4.36
C THR A 122 -8.58 -1.50 -5.07
N LEU A 123 -7.84 -2.31 -4.34
CA LEU A 123 -7.14 -3.49 -4.84
C LEU A 123 -7.88 -4.75 -4.40
N SER A 124 -8.21 -5.63 -5.35
CA SER A 124 -8.99 -6.85 -5.09
C SER A 124 -8.59 -8.00 -6.01
N GLY A 125 -9.11 -9.20 -5.74
CA GLY A 125 -8.89 -10.38 -6.57
C GLY A 125 -7.56 -11.06 -6.28
N SER A 126 -7.07 -11.85 -7.23
CA SER A 126 -5.86 -12.66 -7.00
C SER A 126 -4.97 -12.79 -8.23
N SER A 127 -3.65 -12.83 -8.00
CA SER A 127 -2.64 -13.21 -8.97
C SER A 127 -1.48 -13.91 -8.28
N GLU A 128 -0.95 -14.96 -8.92
CA GLU A 128 0.27 -15.63 -8.48
C GLU A 128 1.54 -14.99 -9.08
N ASP A 129 1.36 -14.07 -10.03
CA ASP A 129 2.43 -13.29 -10.63
C ASP A 129 1.92 -11.91 -11.05
N GLY A 130 1.94 -10.98 -10.11
CA GLY A 130 1.48 -9.62 -10.32
C GLY A 130 2.07 -8.65 -9.30
N GLU A 131 2.00 -7.38 -9.61
CA GLU A 131 2.42 -6.30 -8.72
C GLU A 131 1.52 -5.08 -8.87
N PHE A 132 1.42 -4.30 -7.81
CA PHE A 132 0.88 -2.96 -7.84
C PHE A 132 1.99 -1.96 -7.53
N TYR A 133 2.33 -1.14 -8.51
CA TYR A 133 3.24 -0.01 -8.33
C TYR A 133 2.49 1.30 -8.51
N MET A 134 2.68 2.24 -7.59
CA MET A 134 2.12 3.58 -7.69
C MET A 134 3.19 4.61 -7.31
N SER A 135 3.38 5.60 -8.16
CA SER A 135 4.20 6.77 -7.86
C SER A 135 3.37 8.05 -7.90
N GLY A 136 3.78 9.04 -7.13
CA GLY A 136 3.07 10.30 -7.07
C GLY A 136 3.57 11.24 -5.99
N SER A 137 2.92 12.40 -5.90
CA SER A 137 3.26 13.47 -4.96
C SER A 137 2.06 13.99 -4.16
N TYR A 138 0.91 13.32 -4.20
CA TYR A 138 -0.25 13.66 -3.41
C TYR A 138 -0.71 12.48 -2.55
N LYS A 139 -1.26 12.75 -1.38
CA LYS A 139 -1.78 11.71 -0.47
C LYS A 139 -2.80 10.82 -1.15
N ALA A 140 -2.86 9.57 -0.71
CA ALA A 140 -3.74 8.57 -1.30
C ALA A 140 -4.32 7.63 -0.24
N THR A 141 -5.43 7.00 -0.58
CA THR A 141 -5.97 5.85 0.16
C THR A 141 -5.80 4.60 -0.69
N VAL A 142 -5.25 3.54 -0.12
CA VAL A 142 -5.19 2.20 -0.72
C VAL A 142 -6.07 1.26 0.09
N GLU A 143 -7.15 0.79 -0.51
CA GLU A 143 -8.05 -0.19 0.10
C GLU A 143 -7.66 -1.61 -0.35
N LEU A 144 -7.35 -2.46 0.61
CA LEU A 144 -7.13 -3.88 0.39
C LEU A 144 -8.46 -4.61 0.60
N ASN A 145 -9.07 -5.07 -0.48
CA ASN A 145 -10.43 -5.58 -0.49
C ASN A 145 -10.47 -7.03 -1.03
N GLY A 146 -9.93 -7.96 -0.27
CA GLY A 146 -9.84 -9.35 -0.67
C GLY A 146 -8.75 -9.60 -1.71
N LEU A 147 -7.60 -8.94 -1.55
CA LEU A 147 -6.45 -9.06 -2.43
C LEU A 147 -5.56 -10.23 -2.04
N THR A 148 -5.24 -11.10 -2.99
CA THR A 148 -4.15 -12.08 -2.87
C THR A 148 -3.16 -11.86 -4.00
N LEU A 149 -2.01 -11.29 -3.68
CA LEU A 149 -1.02 -10.87 -4.69
C LEU A 149 0.36 -11.43 -4.36
N THR A 150 0.85 -12.28 -5.23
CA THR A 150 2.23 -12.76 -5.24
C THR A 150 2.94 -12.14 -6.45
N ASN A 151 4.12 -11.59 -6.23
CA ASN A 151 5.01 -11.16 -7.30
C ASN A 151 6.06 -12.23 -7.50
N ALA A 152 5.93 -13.08 -8.50
CA ALA A 152 6.87 -14.16 -8.77
C ALA A 152 7.98 -13.75 -9.75
N ASN A 153 7.64 -12.92 -10.74
CA ASN A 153 8.56 -12.44 -11.78
C ASN A 153 8.50 -10.91 -11.86
N PRO A 154 9.35 -10.21 -11.11
CA PRO A 154 9.24 -8.76 -10.94
C PRO A 154 9.45 -8.01 -12.25
N VAL A 155 8.55 -7.07 -12.54
CA VAL A 155 8.66 -6.12 -13.66
C VAL A 155 9.23 -4.79 -13.18
N THR A 156 8.85 -4.33 -11.98
CA THR A 156 9.35 -3.08 -11.40
C THR A 156 10.44 -3.35 -10.35
N SER A 157 10.06 -3.69 -9.13
CA SER A 157 11.02 -3.83 -8.03
C SER A 157 10.89 -5.12 -7.23
N GLY A 158 9.83 -5.87 -7.47
CA GLY A 158 9.58 -7.15 -6.85
C GLY A 158 8.71 -7.12 -5.60
N ALA A 159 8.39 -5.96 -5.03
CA ALA A 159 7.35 -5.88 -4.02
C ALA A 159 6.00 -6.32 -4.58
N ALA A 160 5.13 -6.90 -3.77
CA ALA A 160 3.75 -7.15 -4.19
C ALA A 160 2.98 -5.83 -4.32
N VAL A 161 3.16 -4.94 -3.37
CA VAL A 161 2.62 -3.57 -3.39
C VAL A 161 3.75 -2.58 -3.10
N HIS A 162 4.03 -1.71 -4.06
CA HIS A 162 5.07 -0.68 -3.98
C HIS A 162 4.45 0.70 -4.18
N ILE A 163 4.51 1.53 -3.16
CA ILE A 163 4.01 2.90 -3.20
C ILE A 163 5.19 3.87 -3.10
N GLN A 164 5.65 4.35 -4.26
CA GLN A 164 6.74 5.31 -4.42
C GLN A 164 6.18 6.74 -4.30
N ASN A 165 5.62 7.04 -3.14
CA ASN A 165 5.00 8.32 -2.82
C ASN A 165 5.34 8.67 -1.37
N GLY A 166 6.03 9.80 -1.19
CA GLY A 166 6.50 10.30 0.11
C GLY A 166 5.43 11.04 0.93
N LYS A 167 4.15 10.86 0.63
CA LYS A 167 3.05 11.47 1.37
C LYS A 167 2.36 10.45 2.26
N ARG A 168 1.37 10.95 3.03
CA ARG A 168 0.49 10.06 3.79
C ARG A 168 -0.27 9.11 2.87
N ILE A 169 -0.15 7.83 3.15
CA ILE A 169 -0.88 6.76 2.50
C ILE A 169 -1.77 6.06 3.53
N ARG A 170 -3.07 6.28 3.44
CA ARG A 170 -4.00 5.49 4.25
C ARG A 170 -4.12 4.09 3.65
N VAL A 171 -3.68 3.07 4.38
CA VAL A 171 -3.84 1.66 3.98
C VAL A 171 -5.04 1.10 4.76
N LYS A 172 -6.17 1.00 4.08
CA LYS A 172 -7.40 0.49 4.68
C LYS A 172 -7.58 -0.98 4.35
N VAL A 173 -7.53 -1.83 5.36
CA VAL A 173 -7.84 -3.26 5.25
C VAL A 173 -9.35 -3.41 5.44
N VAL A 174 -10.07 -3.69 4.35
CA VAL A 174 -11.53 -3.64 4.34
C VAL A 174 -12.11 -4.69 5.29
N GLU A 175 -13.09 -4.30 6.10
CA GLU A 175 -13.71 -5.16 7.11
C GLU A 175 -14.26 -6.45 6.50
N GLY A 176 -14.00 -7.58 7.15
CA GLY A 176 -14.46 -8.91 6.72
C GLY A 176 -13.66 -9.50 5.56
N THR A 177 -12.62 -8.81 5.07
CA THR A 177 -11.74 -9.35 4.02
C THR A 177 -10.45 -9.93 4.59
N SER A 178 -9.89 -10.89 3.86
CA SER A 178 -8.55 -11.43 4.06
C SER A 178 -7.69 -11.06 2.86
N ASN A 179 -6.52 -10.51 3.11
CA ASN A 179 -5.59 -10.05 2.09
C ASN A 179 -4.23 -10.71 2.31
N THR A 180 -3.53 -11.05 1.22
CA THR A 180 -2.21 -11.69 1.26
C THR A 180 -1.27 -11.03 0.27
N LEU A 181 -0.07 -10.67 0.73
CA LEU A 181 0.99 -10.09 -0.10
C LEU A 181 2.27 -10.90 0.05
N VAL A 182 2.88 -11.25 -1.09
CA VAL A 182 4.15 -11.98 -1.15
C VAL A 182 5.02 -11.33 -2.21
N ASP A 183 6.24 -10.93 -1.85
CA ASP A 183 7.21 -10.36 -2.79
C ASP A 183 8.02 -11.43 -3.54
N ALA A 184 8.66 -11.00 -4.63
CA ALA A 184 9.57 -11.84 -5.39
C ALA A 184 10.91 -12.01 -4.66
N ALA A 185 11.33 -13.24 -4.43
CA ALA A 185 12.61 -13.53 -3.77
C ALA A 185 13.85 -12.99 -4.50
N ASN A 186 13.74 -12.73 -5.82
CA ASN A 186 14.77 -12.10 -6.66
C ASN A 186 14.52 -10.61 -6.91
N GLY A 187 13.60 -9.99 -6.17
CA GLY A 187 13.31 -8.56 -6.24
C GLY A 187 14.43 -7.70 -5.65
N SER A 188 14.37 -6.41 -5.90
CA SER A 188 15.30 -5.41 -5.34
C SER A 188 14.71 -4.58 -4.21
N GLN A 189 13.37 -4.56 -4.08
CA GLN A 189 12.69 -3.82 -3.03
C GLN A 189 12.79 -4.56 -1.68
N LYS A 190 13.10 -3.82 -0.64
CA LYS A 190 13.32 -4.38 0.70
C LYS A 190 12.04 -4.65 1.50
N GLY A 191 10.86 -4.43 0.96
CA GLY A 191 9.57 -4.69 1.61
C GLY A 191 8.58 -5.33 0.65
N ALA A 192 7.86 -6.38 1.07
CA ALA A 192 6.78 -6.97 0.27
C ALA A 192 5.61 -6.01 0.12
N LEU A 193 5.29 -5.26 1.17
CA LEU A 193 4.54 -4.02 1.14
C LEU A 193 5.51 -2.88 1.47
N TYR A 194 5.80 -2.06 0.49
CA TYR A 194 6.66 -0.89 0.65
C TYR A 194 5.90 0.40 0.42
N VAL A 195 6.05 1.34 1.33
CA VAL A 195 5.54 2.72 1.22
C VAL A 195 6.67 3.68 1.50
N LYS A 196 7.05 4.51 0.51
CA LYS A 196 8.14 5.48 0.67
C LYS A 196 7.83 6.52 1.74
N GLY A 197 6.59 6.99 1.82
CA GLY A 197 6.11 7.90 2.86
C GLY A 197 5.62 7.16 4.10
N HIS A 198 4.55 7.66 4.68
CA HIS A 198 4.01 7.17 5.95
C HIS A 198 2.67 6.43 5.79
N PRO A 199 2.65 5.10 5.95
CA PRO A 199 1.43 4.33 5.93
C PRO A 199 0.64 4.43 7.25
N GLU A 200 -0.65 4.75 7.13
CA GLU A 200 -1.62 4.69 8.21
C GLU A 200 -2.55 3.50 8.01
N PHE A 201 -2.29 2.40 8.71
CA PHE A 201 -3.14 1.21 8.65
C PHE A 201 -4.42 1.40 9.44
N SER A 202 -5.55 1.05 8.82
CA SER A 202 -6.88 1.14 9.40
C SER A 202 -7.81 0.04 8.87
N GLY A 203 -9.03 -0.02 9.40
CA GLY A 203 -10.03 -1.02 9.00
C GLY A 203 -9.98 -2.25 9.89
N LYS A 204 -10.90 -3.20 9.66
CA LYS A 204 -11.07 -4.39 10.51
C LYS A 204 -10.89 -5.70 9.75
N GLY A 205 -10.28 -5.65 8.57
CA GLY A 205 -9.88 -6.82 7.83
C GLY A 205 -8.52 -7.36 8.30
N THR A 206 -8.08 -8.43 7.64
CA THR A 206 -6.77 -9.07 7.89
C THR A 206 -5.86 -8.89 6.70
N LEU A 207 -4.61 -8.49 6.95
CA LEU A 207 -3.52 -8.45 5.99
C LEU A 207 -2.41 -9.39 6.43
N THR A 208 -2.12 -10.39 5.60
CA THR A 208 -0.99 -11.34 5.79
C THR A 208 0.12 -10.99 4.81
N VAL A 209 1.35 -10.87 5.30
CA VAL A 209 2.50 -10.47 4.48
C VAL A 209 3.65 -11.47 4.65
N THR A 210 4.31 -11.79 3.53
CA THR A 210 5.56 -12.56 3.47
C THR A 210 6.61 -11.75 2.75
N GLY A 211 7.75 -11.49 3.39
CA GLY A 211 8.89 -10.75 2.85
C GLY A 211 10.05 -11.68 2.51
N ASN A 212 10.20 -12.03 1.24
CA ASN A 212 11.26 -12.96 0.81
C ASN A 212 12.61 -12.27 0.58
N VAL A 213 12.60 -10.96 0.24
CA VAL A 213 13.84 -10.20 -0.02
C VAL A 213 14.44 -9.72 1.29
N LYS A 214 13.65 -9.03 2.13
CA LYS A 214 14.10 -8.52 3.42
C LYS A 214 12.94 -8.39 4.42
N HIS A 215 12.27 -7.25 4.48
CA HIS A 215 11.19 -7.00 5.43
C HIS A 215 9.82 -7.42 4.86
N ALA A 216 8.87 -7.76 5.71
CA ALA A 216 7.51 -7.97 5.23
C ALA A 216 6.82 -6.62 4.92
N ILE A 217 6.84 -5.68 5.86
CA ILE A 217 6.30 -4.34 5.69
C ILE A 217 7.42 -3.32 5.94
N LYS A 218 7.63 -2.40 4.99
CA LYS A 218 8.61 -1.32 5.15
C LYS A 218 7.98 0.04 4.80
N SER A 219 8.24 1.03 5.64
CA SER A 219 7.99 2.44 5.33
C SER A 219 9.27 3.25 5.35
N GLY A 220 9.36 4.29 4.51
CA GLY A 220 10.46 5.25 4.55
C GLY A 220 10.30 6.26 5.71
N GLU A 221 9.09 6.50 6.14
CA GLU A 221 8.74 7.43 7.21
C GLU A 221 8.04 6.68 8.35
N TYR A 222 7.21 7.36 9.16
CA TYR A 222 6.50 6.73 10.27
C TYR A 222 5.44 5.71 9.81
N MET A 223 5.03 4.86 10.73
CA MET A 223 3.94 3.90 10.52
C MET A 223 2.96 3.93 11.68
N THR A 224 1.67 4.01 11.38
CA THR A 224 0.63 3.89 12.41
C THR A 224 -0.31 2.73 12.14
N VAL A 225 -0.76 2.05 13.22
CA VAL A 225 -1.72 0.94 13.14
C VAL A 225 -2.90 1.22 14.05
N LYS A 226 -4.12 1.19 13.46
CA LYS A 226 -5.37 1.36 14.17
C LYS A 226 -6.43 0.39 13.63
N ASP A 227 -6.94 -0.47 14.51
CA ASP A 227 -8.03 -1.43 14.27
C ASP A 227 -7.74 -2.56 13.25
N ALA A 228 -6.69 -2.47 12.45
CA ALA A 228 -6.32 -3.50 11.49
C ALA A 228 -5.73 -4.75 12.15
N THR A 229 -5.88 -5.90 11.50
CA THR A 229 -5.16 -7.13 11.82
C THR A 229 -4.03 -7.31 10.82
N LEU A 230 -2.79 -7.19 11.28
CA LEU A 230 -1.58 -7.38 10.49
C LEU A 230 -0.88 -8.67 10.93
N VAL A 231 -0.63 -9.56 9.98
CA VAL A 231 0.04 -10.85 10.20
C VAL A 231 1.29 -10.90 9.34
N VAL A 232 2.45 -10.96 9.95
CA VAL A 232 3.70 -11.29 9.28
C VAL A 232 3.93 -12.78 9.42
N LYS A 233 3.84 -13.49 8.30
CA LYS A 233 4.02 -14.95 8.26
C LYS A 233 5.49 -15.33 8.24
N SER A 234 6.31 -14.57 7.51
CA SER A 234 7.76 -14.69 7.48
C SER A 234 8.39 -13.46 6.86
N ALA A 235 9.65 -13.20 7.21
CA ALA A 235 10.49 -12.21 6.56
C ALA A 235 11.96 -12.63 6.62
N ALA A 236 12.71 -12.39 5.54
CA ALA A 236 14.16 -12.61 5.50
C ALA A 236 14.96 -11.55 6.30
N GLY A 237 14.30 -10.53 6.81
CA GLY A 237 14.77 -9.52 7.74
C GLY A 237 13.70 -9.26 8.78
N ASP A 238 13.36 -7.99 9.02
CA ASP A 238 12.37 -7.60 10.02
C ASP A 238 10.95 -7.90 9.57
N GLY A 239 10.07 -8.12 10.52
CA GLY A 239 8.64 -8.18 10.26
C GLY A 239 8.11 -6.83 9.79
N ILE A 240 8.37 -5.79 10.56
CA ILE A 240 8.05 -4.39 10.25
C ILE A 240 9.33 -3.55 10.41
N ASN A 241 9.62 -2.71 9.41
CA ASN A 241 10.70 -1.74 9.45
C ASN A 241 10.16 -0.35 9.08
N CYS A 242 10.42 0.67 9.89
CA CYS A 242 10.01 2.05 9.61
C CYS A 242 11.14 3.05 9.93
N GLY A 243 11.10 4.20 9.26
CA GLY A 243 12.20 5.15 9.22
C GLY A 243 12.12 6.32 10.21
N GLN A 244 10.97 6.59 10.83
CA GLN A 244 10.80 7.74 11.74
C GLN A 244 10.29 7.32 13.12
N TYR A 245 9.06 6.83 13.20
CA TYR A 245 8.50 6.22 14.40
C TYR A 245 7.46 5.16 14.06
N PHE A 246 7.22 4.26 15.00
CA PHE A 246 6.13 3.28 14.92
C PHE A 246 5.11 3.53 16.02
N LEU A 247 3.81 3.53 15.67
CA LEU A 247 2.73 3.75 16.62
C LEU A 247 1.63 2.70 16.47
N MET A 248 1.45 1.85 17.47
CA MET A 248 0.33 0.92 17.59
C MET A 248 -0.72 1.50 18.55
N LYS A 249 -1.88 1.93 18.01
CA LYS A 249 -3.01 2.44 18.82
C LYS A 249 -3.99 1.35 19.21
N SER A 250 -4.30 0.46 18.27
CA SER A 250 -5.27 -0.62 18.47
C SER A 250 -5.16 -1.66 17.32
N GLY A 251 -5.95 -2.74 17.40
CA GLY A 251 -5.93 -3.81 16.41
C GLY A 251 -5.11 -5.02 16.85
N VAL A 252 -4.70 -5.84 15.89
CA VAL A 252 -3.92 -7.06 16.14
C VAL A 252 -2.65 -7.04 15.28
N LEU A 253 -1.53 -7.35 15.90
CA LEU A 253 -0.25 -7.55 15.24
C LEU A 253 0.30 -8.93 15.65
N ASP A 254 0.48 -9.81 14.66
CA ASP A 254 1.04 -11.15 14.84
C ASP A 254 2.24 -11.32 13.92
N ILE A 255 3.43 -11.47 14.49
CA ILE A 255 4.70 -11.57 13.76
C ILE A 255 5.39 -12.89 14.11
N SER A 256 5.71 -13.66 13.07
CA SER A 256 6.45 -14.91 13.22
C SER A 256 7.33 -15.18 12.00
N GLY A 257 8.27 -16.12 12.11
CA GLY A 257 9.10 -16.57 10.99
C GLY A 257 10.01 -15.48 10.42
N VAL A 258 10.42 -14.51 11.24
CA VAL A 258 11.33 -13.43 10.84
C VAL A 258 12.77 -13.79 11.21
N GLU A 259 13.71 -13.46 10.32
CA GLU A 259 15.13 -13.77 10.50
C GLU A 259 15.89 -12.70 11.30
N ASP A 260 15.31 -11.50 11.44
CA ASP A 260 15.82 -10.39 12.23
C ASP A 260 14.76 -9.89 13.22
N ASP A 261 14.60 -8.59 13.41
CA ASP A 261 13.74 -8.02 14.43
C ASP A 261 12.23 -8.16 14.07
N GLY A 262 11.38 -8.31 15.07
CA GLY A 262 9.93 -8.34 14.85
C GLY A 262 9.43 -6.99 14.36
N ILE A 263 9.69 -5.93 15.12
CA ILE A 263 9.46 -4.53 14.76
C ILE A 263 10.77 -3.79 14.96
N GLN A 264 11.25 -3.13 13.93
CA GLN A 264 12.41 -2.23 13.99
C GLN A 264 12.00 -0.82 13.55
N CYS A 265 12.42 0.17 14.31
CA CYS A 265 12.33 1.57 13.94
C CYS A 265 13.73 2.19 14.03
N ASP A 266 14.26 2.59 12.87
CA ASP A 266 15.56 3.24 12.72
C ASP A 266 15.34 4.59 12.05
N ILE A 267 16.18 5.56 12.34
CA ILE A 267 16.28 6.78 11.54
C ILE A 267 17.18 6.46 10.34
N ASP A 268 16.59 6.34 9.17
CA ASP A 268 17.36 6.16 7.93
C ASP A 268 17.59 7.52 7.28
N ASP A 269 18.75 8.11 7.53
CA ASP A 269 19.14 9.42 7.00
C ASP A 269 19.09 9.49 5.46
N THR A 270 19.10 8.35 4.77
CA THR A 270 19.04 8.28 3.32
C THR A 270 17.63 8.26 2.76
N GLU A 271 16.66 7.84 3.55
CA GLU A 271 15.23 7.76 3.19
C GLU A 271 14.40 8.89 3.80
N VAL A 272 14.90 9.56 4.82
CA VAL A 272 14.35 10.81 5.36
C VAL A 272 14.57 11.91 4.32
N GLY A 273 13.94 11.75 3.19
CA GLY A 273 13.80 12.84 2.25
C GLY A 273 12.82 13.81 2.89
N SER A 274 13.32 14.99 3.22
CA SER A 274 12.47 16.12 3.56
C SER A 274 11.44 16.30 2.45
N THR A 275 10.27 15.73 2.63
CA THR A 275 9.17 15.91 1.68
C THR A 275 8.63 17.33 1.74
N GLY A 276 9.11 18.13 2.70
CA GLY A 276 8.68 19.50 2.91
C GLY A 276 7.22 19.61 3.36
N GLU A 277 6.61 18.51 3.79
CA GLU A 277 5.22 18.50 4.20
C GLU A 277 5.07 18.23 5.69
N THR A 278 4.86 19.31 6.41
CA THR A 278 4.53 19.32 7.83
C THR A 278 3.02 19.33 8.11
N GLU A 279 2.18 19.42 7.08
CA GLU A 279 0.75 19.64 7.27
C GLU A 279 -0.06 18.38 7.59
N ASP A 280 0.42 17.18 7.21
CA ASP A 280 -0.34 15.94 7.35
C ASP A 280 0.18 15.01 8.47
N HIS A 281 1.32 15.29 9.08
CA HIS A 281 1.89 14.49 10.16
C HIS A 281 2.74 15.34 11.10
N GLU A 282 2.93 14.82 12.31
CA GLU A 282 3.95 15.35 13.20
C GLU A 282 5.32 14.96 12.63
N ASP A 283 6.16 15.96 12.40
CA ASP A 283 7.54 15.77 11.95
C ASP A 283 8.35 15.21 13.12
N GLU A 284 8.44 13.89 13.21
CA GLU A 284 9.09 13.20 14.32
C GLU A 284 10.10 12.18 13.80
N ASP A 285 11.33 12.62 13.58
CA ASP A 285 12.47 11.76 13.30
C ASP A 285 13.13 11.31 14.61
N SER A 286 12.45 10.42 15.33
CA SER A 286 12.89 10.03 16.68
C SER A 286 13.38 8.60 16.80
N GLY A 287 13.08 7.74 15.84
CA GLY A 287 13.30 6.30 15.98
C GLY A 287 12.47 5.65 17.08
N ASN A 288 11.44 6.35 17.61
CA ASN A 288 10.64 5.89 18.73
C ASN A 288 9.65 4.78 18.32
N ILE A 289 9.33 3.92 19.27
CA ILE A 289 8.23 2.98 19.16
C ILE A 289 7.22 3.25 20.27
N TYR A 290 5.97 3.49 19.88
CA TYR A 290 4.85 3.71 20.80
C TYR A 290 3.87 2.54 20.73
N LEU A 291 3.73 1.80 21.82
CA LEU A 291 2.75 0.73 21.99
C LEU A 291 1.66 1.23 22.96
N GLU A 292 0.58 1.78 22.42
CA GLU A 292 -0.48 2.40 23.20
C GLU A 292 -1.68 1.49 23.46
N GLY A 293 -1.84 0.43 22.63
CA GLY A 293 -2.96 -0.50 22.73
C GLY A 293 -2.87 -1.64 21.75
N GLY A 294 -3.96 -2.42 21.65
CA GLY A 294 -4.07 -3.58 20.77
C GLY A 294 -3.52 -4.88 21.35
N GLN A 295 -3.52 -5.91 20.52
CA GLN A 295 -2.93 -7.23 20.83
C GLN A 295 -1.71 -7.45 19.95
N ILE A 296 -0.55 -7.65 20.55
CA ILE A 296 0.73 -7.80 19.86
C ILE A 296 1.32 -9.14 20.27
N THR A 297 1.56 -10.00 19.29
CA THR A 297 2.27 -11.29 19.46
C THR A 297 3.46 -11.32 18.53
N ILE A 298 4.65 -11.52 19.08
CA ILE A 298 5.90 -11.55 18.30
C ILE A 298 6.70 -12.77 18.70
N ASN A 299 7.11 -13.57 17.71
CA ASN A 299 7.98 -14.71 17.87
C ASN A 299 9.19 -14.56 16.94
N THR A 300 10.39 -14.37 17.49
CA THR A 300 11.64 -14.31 16.74
C THR A 300 12.58 -15.41 17.17
N ALA A 301 13.34 -15.95 16.19
CA ALA A 301 14.34 -16.97 16.43
C ALA A 301 15.70 -16.63 15.79
N GLY A 302 15.80 -15.48 15.12
CA GLY A 302 17.03 -15.03 14.47
C GLY A 302 18.16 -14.75 15.48
N ILE A 303 19.39 -14.86 15.02
CA ILE A 303 20.57 -14.57 15.84
C ILE A 303 20.65 -13.08 16.14
N ALA A 304 20.71 -12.74 17.41
CA ALA A 304 20.69 -11.37 17.94
C ALA A 304 19.38 -10.58 17.64
N ALA A 305 18.34 -11.26 17.15
CA ALA A 305 17.05 -10.67 16.85
C ALA A 305 16.33 -10.20 18.11
N LYS A 306 15.60 -9.11 18.00
CA LYS A 306 14.75 -8.59 19.06
C LYS A 306 13.28 -8.67 18.63
N GLY A 307 12.40 -8.85 19.62
CA GLY A 307 10.97 -8.76 19.34
C GLY A 307 10.59 -7.35 18.89
N VAL A 308 11.01 -6.35 19.66
CA VAL A 308 10.81 -4.91 19.34
C VAL A 308 12.13 -4.19 19.56
N LYS A 309 12.57 -3.42 18.55
CA LYS A 309 13.80 -2.63 18.59
C LYS A 309 13.54 -1.21 18.12
N SER A 310 13.85 -0.24 18.94
CA SER A 310 13.81 1.19 18.62
C SER A 310 15.21 1.79 18.69
N GLU A 311 15.55 2.67 17.75
CA GLU A 311 16.73 3.53 17.86
C GLU A 311 16.50 4.62 18.92
N GLY A 312 15.31 5.21 18.94
CA GLY A 312 14.85 6.11 20.00
C GLY A 312 14.25 5.36 21.20
N ASP A 313 13.31 6.00 21.87
CA ASP A 313 12.60 5.45 23.03
C ASP A 313 11.61 4.34 22.62
N LEU A 314 11.54 3.28 23.42
CA LEU A 314 10.43 2.32 23.39
C LEU A 314 9.45 2.64 24.51
N ILE A 315 8.25 3.08 24.16
CA ILE A 315 7.25 3.56 25.09
C ILE A 315 6.01 2.68 25.06
N VAL A 316 5.77 1.95 26.15
CA VAL A 316 4.59 1.08 26.31
C VAL A 316 3.60 1.75 27.24
N LYS A 317 2.44 2.13 26.73
CA LYS A 317 1.36 2.76 27.49
C LYS A 317 0.16 1.85 27.71
N GLY A 318 0.02 0.78 26.90
CA GLY A 318 -1.15 -0.11 26.96
C GLY A 318 -1.00 -1.34 26.09
N GLY A 319 -2.12 -2.07 25.93
CA GLY A 319 -2.20 -3.27 25.10
C GLY A 319 -1.87 -4.59 25.83
N THR A 320 -2.04 -5.68 25.12
CA THR A 320 -1.60 -7.03 25.53
C THR A 320 -0.47 -7.45 24.62
N ILE A 321 0.72 -7.58 25.17
CA ILE A 321 1.96 -7.76 24.41
C ILE A 321 2.62 -9.05 24.85
N ALA A 322 2.74 -10.01 23.94
CA ALA A 322 3.45 -11.27 24.14
C ALA A 322 4.63 -11.33 23.17
N VAL A 323 5.84 -11.39 23.70
CA VAL A 323 7.05 -11.50 22.89
C VAL A 323 7.87 -12.70 23.33
N THR A 324 8.21 -13.55 22.38
CA THR A 324 9.12 -14.69 22.58
C THR A 324 10.31 -14.56 21.65
N THR A 325 11.52 -14.61 22.22
CA THR A 325 12.77 -14.67 21.46
C THR A 325 13.56 -15.92 21.84
N THR A 326 13.97 -16.69 20.85
CA THR A 326 14.71 -17.95 21.05
C THR A 326 16.08 -17.95 20.36
N GLY A 327 16.48 -16.84 19.76
CA GLY A 327 17.75 -16.69 19.05
C GLY A 327 18.94 -16.55 20.00
N ASN A 328 20.09 -17.00 19.56
CA ASN A 328 21.34 -16.79 20.29
C ASN A 328 21.89 -15.39 20.07
N GLY A 329 22.69 -14.89 21.00
CA GLY A 329 23.48 -13.68 20.77
C GLY A 329 24.64 -13.94 19.79
N LYS A 330 25.19 -12.87 19.23
CA LYS A 330 26.43 -12.91 18.41
C LYS A 330 27.43 -11.86 18.87
N TRP A 331 28.71 -12.17 18.67
CA TRP A 331 29.75 -11.17 18.79
C TRP A 331 29.77 -10.28 17.54
N ASP A 332 29.79 -9.00 17.73
CA ASP A 332 29.94 -8.00 16.69
C ASP A 332 31.38 -7.48 16.71
N GLU A 333 32.13 -7.73 15.63
CA GLU A 333 33.55 -7.37 15.53
C GLU A 333 33.76 -5.88 15.28
N GLU A 334 32.79 -5.19 14.65
CA GLU A 334 32.84 -3.76 14.35
C GLU A 334 32.62 -2.95 15.63
N ASP A 335 31.61 -3.28 16.37
CA ASP A 335 31.23 -2.59 17.61
C ASP A 335 31.98 -3.12 18.85
N LEU A 336 32.73 -4.23 18.71
CA LEU A 336 33.44 -4.92 19.79
C LEU A 336 32.53 -5.24 20.99
N LYS A 337 31.29 -5.66 20.71
CA LYS A 337 30.26 -5.94 21.72
C LYS A 337 29.46 -7.20 21.36
N THR A 338 28.82 -7.78 22.34
CA THR A 338 27.84 -8.85 22.10
C THR A 338 26.49 -8.23 21.80
N LYS A 339 25.91 -8.54 20.63
CA LYS A 339 24.50 -8.28 20.31
C LYS A 339 23.68 -9.47 20.80
N ALA A 340 22.75 -9.23 21.70
CA ALA A 340 21.90 -10.26 22.31
C ALA A 340 20.51 -10.28 21.64
N SER A 341 19.89 -11.47 21.61
CA SER A 341 18.45 -11.57 21.41
C SER A 341 17.72 -11.03 22.63
N ALA A 342 16.66 -10.27 22.43
CA ALA A 342 15.89 -9.67 23.50
C ALA A 342 14.43 -9.47 23.09
N CYS A 343 13.49 -9.57 24.04
CA CYS A 343 12.09 -9.29 23.76
C CYS A 343 11.87 -7.81 23.39
N LEU A 344 12.47 -6.90 24.15
CA LEU A 344 12.39 -5.46 23.96
C LEU A 344 13.80 -4.88 23.98
N GLY A 345 14.13 -4.02 23.03
CA GLY A 345 15.38 -3.30 22.92
C GLY A 345 15.16 -1.86 22.51
N SER A 346 15.99 -0.96 23.02
CA SER A 346 16.04 0.44 22.65
C SER A 346 17.48 0.92 22.78
N ASP A 347 17.92 1.76 21.86
CA ASP A 347 19.24 2.38 21.94
C ASP A 347 19.22 3.61 22.88
N ALA A 348 18.02 4.10 23.27
CA ALA A 348 17.82 5.14 24.26
C ALA A 348 17.25 4.56 25.58
N LYS A 349 15.94 4.47 25.73
CA LYS A 349 15.31 3.95 26.96
C LYS A 349 14.02 3.18 26.68
N VAL A 350 13.70 2.23 27.57
CA VAL A 350 12.42 1.53 27.59
C VAL A 350 11.58 2.09 28.73
N VAL A 351 10.39 2.62 28.42
CA VAL A 351 9.44 3.16 29.37
C VAL A 351 8.16 2.36 29.33
N ILE A 352 7.79 1.71 30.42
CA ILE A 352 6.56 0.94 30.54
C ILE A 352 5.69 1.60 31.61
N SER A 353 4.56 2.18 31.18
CA SER A 353 3.60 2.85 32.06
C SER A 353 2.24 2.16 32.12
N GLY A 354 2.00 1.14 31.28
CA GLY A 354 0.75 0.38 31.24
C GLY A 354 0.86 -0.86 30.38
N GLY A 355 -0.27 -1.56 30.22
CA GLY A 355 -0.38 -2.79 29.44
C GLY A 355 -0.10 -4.07 30.23
N THR A 356 -0.31 -5.20 29.55
CA THR A 356 0.02 -6.54 30.04
C THR A 356 1.11 -7.12 29.15
N LEU A 357 2.27 -7.38 29.75
CA LEU A 357 3.44 -7.87 29.02
C LEU A 357 3.78 -9.30 29.46
N THR A 358 3.95 -10.19 28.47
CA THR A 358 4.51 -11.54 28.63
C THR A 358 5.75 -11.62 27.78
N LEU A 359 6.91 -11.62 28.42
CA LEU A 359 8.21 -11.58 27.76
C LEU A 359 8.99 -12.85 28.08
N THR A 360 9.33 -13.62 27.04
CA THR A 360 10.08 -14.88 27.17
C THR A 360 11.33 -14.82 26.30
N SER A 361 12.50 -14.98 26.90
CA SER A 361 13.77 -15.10 26.17
C SER A 361 14.46 -16.39 26.65
N THR A 362 14.83 -17.27 25.71
CA THR A 362 15.42 -18.59 26.00
C THR A 362 16.68 -18.79 25.21
#